data_147f789b1b927e2bcf3370cf7361ca16
#
_entry.id   147f789b1b927e2bcf3370cf7361ca16
#
_cell.length_a   1.000
_cell.length_b   1.000
_cell.length_c   1.000
_cell.angle_alpha   90.00
_cell.angle_beta   90.00
_cell.angle_gamma   90.00
#
_symmetry.space_group_name_H-M   'P 1'
#
loop_
_entity.id
_entity.type
_entity.pdbx_description
1 polymer ?
#
loop_
_entity_poly.entity_id
_entity_poly.type
_entity_poly.pdbx_seq_one_letter_code
_entity_poly.pdbx_strand_id
1 'polypeptide(L)'
;MCDLLVVPKPGSEAGYLFEEKNSVIGGRTGYADVFRRGAFAWENKAPGKSLDTALKQLLGYSLALSNPPILVVCDRLTIRIHTQFTGHPTETHSVLLAELDQPAKLALLRRIWLDPESFRPKKTSRDITEAAARSFATLAEGLRKRGPSKDADPQGWQTHADEVAHFLTQCLFCFLPKTRACCPAACLKGW
;
A
#
# COMPACT_ATOMS: atom_id res chain seq x y z
N MET A 1 -26.42 -2.17 2.96
CA MET A 1 -25.26 -1.29 3.21
C MET A 1 -25.61 0.18 2.90
N CYS A 2 -26.00 0.54 1.68
CA CYS A 2 -26.29 1.95 1.35
C CYS A 2 -27.37 2.57 2.22
N ASP A 3 -28.46 1.86 2.53
CA ASP A 3 -29.53 2.37 3.42
C ASP A 3 -29.02 2.56 4.85
N LEU A 4 -28.19 1.65 5.38
CA LEU A 4 -27.60 1.77 6.71
C LEU A 4 -26.66 3.00 6.80
N LEU A 5 -25.90 3.24 5.74
CA LEU A 5 -24.94 4.34 5.68
C LEU A 5 -25.57 5.66 5.22
N VAL A 6 -26.83 5.64 4.78
CA VAL A 6 -27.52 6.81 4.19
C VAL A 6 -26.68 7.42 3.05
N VAL A 7 -26.30 6.60 2.08
CA VAL A 7 -25.49 6.97 0.92
C VAL A 7 -26.20 6.59 -0.38
N PRO A 8 -25.85 7.22 -1.53
CA PRO A 8 -26.41 6.88 -2.83
C PRO A 8 -26.29 5.38 -3.15
N LYS A 9 -27.26 4.87 -3.90
CA LYS A 9 -27.26 3.48 -4.39
C LYS A 9 -26.65 3.40 -5.79
N PRO A 10 -26.01 2.26 -6.17
CA PRO A 10 -25.63 2.04 -7.55
C PRO A 10 -26.80 2.24 -8.51
N GLY A 11 -26.54 2.89 -9.65
CA GLY A 11 -27.56 3.27 -10.62
C GLY A 11 -28.26 4.62 -10.34
N SER A 12 -28.06 5.24 -9.17
CA SER A 12 -28.65 6.56 -8.86
C SER A 12 -27.89 7.73 -9.49
N GLU A 13 -26.66 7.53 -9.89
CA GLU A 13 -25.75 8.53 -10.46
C GLU A 13 -25.01 7.95 -11.66
N ALA A 14 -24.66 8.81 -12.62
CA ALA A 14 -23.84 8.40 -13.76
C ALA A 14 -22.43 7.93 -13.30
N GLY A 15 -22.03 6.73 -13.76
CA GLY A 15 -20.74 6.15 -13.38
C GLY A 15 -20.71 5.49 -11.99
N TYR A 16 -21.88 5.27 -11.38
CA TYR A 16 -22.05 4.47 -10.17
C TYR A 16 -22.88 3.22 -10.49
N LEU A 17 -22.23 2.09 -10.70
CA LEU A 17 -22.78 0.90 -11.34
C LEU A 17 -22.59 -0.35 -10.51
N PHE A 18 -23.50 -1.32 -10.66
CA PHE A 18 -23.29 -2.72 -10.30
C PHE A 18 -22.63 -3.46 -11.46
N GLU A 19 -21.78 -4.44 -11.16
CA GLU A 19 -21.20 -5.38 -12.13
C GLU A 19 -20.57 -4.70 -13.36
N GLU A 20 -19.71 -3.68 -13.10
CA GLU A 20 -18.99 -3.01 -14.17
C GLU A 20 -18.04 -3.98 -14.88
N LYS A 21 -18.31 -4.21 -16.17
CA LYS A 21 -17.54 -5.10 -17.01
C LYS A 21 -16.21 -4.47 -17.40
N ASN A 22 -15.12 -5.14 -17.08
CA ASN A 22 -13.78 -4.64 -17.35
C ASN A 22 -12.94 -5.62 -18.17
N SER A 23 -12.13 -5.07 -19.08
CA SER A 23 -11.10 -5.83 -19.78
C SER A 23 -9.86 -5.92 -18.90
N VAL A 24 -9.42 -7.14 -18.60
CA VAL A 24 -8.15 -7.39 -17.89
C VAL A 24 -7.00 -7.44 -18.91
N ILE A 25 -5.81 -7.02 -18.49
CA ILE A 25 -4.58 -7.25 -19.25
C ILE A 25 -4.44 -8.77 -19.52
N GLY A 26 -4.42 -9.17 -20.80
CA GLY A 26 -4.41 -10.58 -21.21
C GLY A 26 -5.74 -11.12 -21.76
N GLY A 27 -6.73 -10.25 -22.04
CA GLY A 27 -7.95 -10.61 -22.79
C GLY A 27 -9.03 -11.31 -21.96
N ARG A 28 -8.88 -11.40 -20.63
CA ARG A 28 -9.94 -11.92 -19.76
C ARG A 28 -10.90 -10.80 -19.38
N THR A 29 -12.19 -11.10 -19.37
CA THR A 29 -13.22 -10.21 -18.84
C THR A 29 -13.30 -10.40 -17.34
N GLY A 30 -13.27 -9.31 -16.59
CA GLY A 30 -13.52 -9.29 -15.16
C GLY A 30 -14.62 -8.29 -14.82
N TYR A 31 -15.17 -8.40 -13.62
CA TYR A 31 -16.21 -7.51 -13.12
C TYR A 31 -15.81 -7.01 -11.74
N ALA A 32 -16.00 -5.71 -11.50
CA ALA A 32 -16.09 -5.18 -10.13
C ALA A 32 -17.56 -5.24 -9.72
N ASP A 33 -17.88 -5.79 -8.56
CA ASP A 33 -19.26 -5.96 -8.11
C ASP A 33 -19.97 -4.60 -7.95
N VAL A 34 -19.24 -3.60 -7.47
CA VAL A 34 -19.72 -2.22 -7.39
C VAL A 34 -18.58 -1.29 -7.80
N PHE A 35 -18.89 -0.32 -8.64
CA PHE A 35 -17.93 0.68 -9.09
C PHE A 35 -18.56 2.07 -9.09
N ARG A 36 -17.85 3.04 -8.50
CA ARG A 36 -18.16 4.47 -8.61
C ARG A 36 -16.95 5.21 -9.15
N ARG A 37 -17.11 5.76 -10.35
CA ARG A 37 -16.04 6.47 -11.06
C ARG A 37 -15.41 7.56 -10.22
N GLY A 38 -14.08 7.58 -10.13
CA GLY A 38 -13.32 8.57 -9.37
C GLY A 38 -13.40 8.44 -7.85
N ALA A 39 -14.12 7.44 -7.33
CA ALA A 39 -14.28 7.22 -5.90
C ALA A 39 -13.75 5.86 -5.46
N PHE A 40 -14.42 4.77 -5.86
CA PHE A 40 -14.04 3.44 -5.39
C PHE A 40 -14.43 2.31 -6.35
N ALA A 41 -13.75 1.17 -6.20
CA ALA A 41 -14.18 -0.14 -6.71
C ALA A 41 -14.32 -1.11 -5.54
N TRP A 42 -15.34 -1.95 -5.60
CA TRP A 42 -15.70 -2.88 -4.53
C TRP A 42 -15.86 -4.30 -5.07
N GLU A 43 -15.27 -5.27 -4.37
CA GLU A 43 -15.36 -6.70 -4.68
C GLU A 43 -15.82 -7.47 -3.44
N ASN A 44 -16.84 -8.31 -3.61
CA ASN A 44 -17.34 -9.20 -2.56
C ASN A 44 -16.84 -10.62 -2.78
N LYS A 45 -16.56 -11.30 -1.69
CA LYS A 45 -16.27 -12.74 -1.69
C LYS A 45 -17.16 -13.47 -0.71
N ALA A 46 -17.26 -14.78 -0.90
CA ALA A 46 -17.92 -15.64 0.08
C ALA A 46 -17.13 -15.64 1.40
N PRO A 47 -17.79 -15.84 2.56
CA PRO A 47 -17.12 -15.89 3.85
C PRO A 47 -15.96 -16.89 3.87
N GLY A 48 -14.84 -16.46 4.48
CA GLY A 48 -13.62 -17.26 4.57
C GLY A 48 -12.77 -17.35 3.30
N LYS A 49 -13.15 -16.65 2.22
CA LYS A 49 -12.29 -16.50 1.04
C LYS A 49 -11.24 -15.42 1.26
N SER A 50 -10.10 -15.59 0.58
CA SER A 50 -8.97 -14.67 0.72
C SER A 50 -9.31 -13.28 0.20
N LEU A 51 -9.31 -12.29 1.09
CA LEU A 51 -9.44 -10.87 0.75
C LEU A 51 -8.23 -10.36 -0.05
N ASP A 52 -7.05 -10.97 0.13
CA ASP A 52 -5.86 -10.61 -0.65
C ASP A 52 -5.99 -11.04 -2.11
N THR A 53 -6.67 -12.17 -2.37
CA THR A 53 -6.99 -12.59 -3.73
C THR A 53 -8.00 -11.64 -4.37
N ALA A 54 -9.02 -11.20 -3.63
CA ALA A 54 -9.98 -10.19 -4.09
C ALA A 54 -9.29 -8.86 -4.41
N LEU A 55 -8.38 -8.41 -3.55
CA LEU A 55 -7.60 -7.20 -3.80
C LEU A 55 -6.74 -7.31 -5.06
N LYS A 56 -6.03 -8.43 -5.25
CA LYS A 56 -5.26 -8.68 -6.48
C LYS A 56 -6.14 -8.65 -7.73
N GLN A 57 -7.36 -9.15 -7.63
CA GLN A 57 -8.35 -9.09 -8.71
C GLN A 57 -8.71 -7.64 -9.03
N LEU A 58 -9.09 -6.82 -8.03
CA LEU A 58 -9.39 -5.40 -8.22
C LEU A 58 -8.20 -4.60 -8.76
N LEU A 59 -6.99 -4.86 -8.27
CA LEU A 59 -5.76 -4.25 -8.79
C LEU A 59 -5.55 -4.58 -10.28
N GLY A 60 -5.89 -5.79 -10.71
CA GLY A 60 -5.86 -6.18 -12.13
C GLY A 60 -6.85 -5.39 -13.00
N TYR A 61 -7.92 -4.85 -12.41
CA TYR A 61 -8.93 -4.05 -13.12
C TYR A 61 -8.74 -2.54 -12.95
N SER A 62 -7.92 -2.10 -12.01
CA SER A 62 -7.84 -0.70 -11.59
C SER A 62 -7.57 0.25 -12.76
N LEU A 63 -6.73 -0.15 -13.71
CA LEU A 63 -6.43 0.65 -14.89
C LEU A 63 -7.67 0.83 -15.78
N ALA A 64 -8.43 -0.23 -16.03
CA ALA A 64 -9.68 -0.19 -16.82
C ALA A 64 -10.77 0.62 -16.12
N LEU A 65 -10.74 0.66 -14.77
CA LEU A 65 -11.62 1.47 -13.92
C LEU A 65 -11.12 2.91 -13.69
N SER A 66 -10.13 3.36 -14.46
CA SER A 66 -9.54 4.71 -14.33
C SER A 66 -8.88 4.94 -12.97
N ASN A 67 -8.26 3.91 -12.38
CA ASN A 67 -7.52 3.94 -11.12
C ASN A 67 -8.32 4.59 -9.98
N PRO A 68 -9.42 3.99 -9.51
CA PRO A 68 -10.18 4.55 -8.39
C PRO A 68 -9.28 4.65 -7.15
N PRO A 69 -9.33 5.77 -6.39
CA PRO A 69 -8.43 5.99 -5.26
C PRO A 69 -8.67 5.05 -4.08
N ILE A 70 -9.81 4.35 -4.05
CA ILE A 70 -10.16 3.41 -2.99
C ILE A 70 -10.57 2.07 -3.59
N LEU A 71 -9.95 0.99 -3.09
CA LEU A 71 -10.33 -0.39 -3.41
C LEU A 71 -10.88 -1.03 -2.14
N VAL A 72 -12.10 -1.58 -2.23
CA VAL A 72 -12.76 -2.23 -1.10
C VAL A 72 -12.97 -3.70 -1.40
N VAL A 73 -12.58 -4.55 -0.46
CA VAL A 73 -12.84 -6.00 -0.53
C VAL A 73 -13.60 -6.45 0.71
N CYS A 74 -14.59 -7.31 0.53
CA CYS A 74 -15.48 -7.75 1.59
C CYS A 74 -15.77 -9.25 1.48
N ASP A 75 -15.74 -9.98 2.60
CA ASP A 75 -16.13 -11.39 2.68
C ASP A 75 -17.37 -11.62 3.56
N ARG A 76 -18.20 -10.61 3.77
CA ARG A 76 -19.37 -10.59 4.65
C ARG A 76 -19.05 -10.71 6.14
N LEU A 77 -17.79 -10.79 6.53
CA LEU A 77 -17.31 -10.74 7.92
C LEU A 77 -16.47 -9.49 8.14
N THR A 78 -15.63 -9.18 7.16
CA THR A 78 -14.68 -8.09 7.20
C THR A 78 -14.78 -7.24 5.95
N ILE A 79 -14.79 -5.94 6.11
CA ILE A 79 -14.62 -4.95 5.04
C ILE A 79 -13.19 -4.40 5.16
N ARG A 80 -12.41 -4.53 4.10
CA ARG A 80 -11.05 -4.00 4.04
C ARG A 80 -10.97 -2.93 2.96
N ILE A 81 -10.54 -1.75 3.35
CA ILE A 81 -10.44 -0.56 2.51
C ILE A 81 -8.96 -0.31 2.23
N HIS A 82 -8.56 -0.28 0.97
CA HIS A 82 -7.19 0.00 0.54
C HIS A 82 -7.15 1.32 -0.21
N THR A 83 -6.24 2.21 0.17
CA THR A 83 -6.03 3.48 -0.53
C THR A 83 -5.05 3.29 -1.69
N GLN A 84 -5.31 3.95 -2.82
CA GLN A 84 -4.48 3.85 -4.03
C GLN A 84 -4.29 5.24 -4.68
N PHE A 85 -3.97 6.24 -3.87
CA PHE A 85 -3.70 7.58 -4.37
C PHE A 85 -2.33 7.66 -5.05
N THR A 86 -2.29 8.18 -6.26
CA THR A 86 -1.03 8.35 -7.01
C THR A 86 -0.04 9.21 -6.21
N GLY A 87 1.20 8.72 -6.08
CA GLY A 87 2.25 9.42 -5.34
C GLY A 87 2.16 9.33 -3.82
N HIS A 88 1.22 8.54 -3.29
CA HIS A 88 1.07 8.29 -1.85
C HIS A 88 1.26 6.80 -1.53
N PRO A 89 1.68 6.46 -0.31
CA PRO A 89 1.71 5.07 0.13
C PRO A 89 0.30 4.50 0.23
N THR A 90 0.16 3.20 0.03
CA THR A 90 -1.09 2.50 0.28
C THR A 90 -1.32 2.35 1.78
N GLU A 91 -2.48 2.77 2.27
CA GLU A 91 -2.96 2.49 3.62
C GLU A 91 -4.10 1.47 3.57
N THR A 92 -4.23 0.69 4.63
CA THR A 92 -5.28 -0.33 4.75
C THR A 92 -6.05 -0.13 6.04
N HIS A 93 -7.37 0.00 5.92
CA HIS A 93 -8.29 0.05 7.06
C HIS A 93 -9.18 -1.17 7.04
N SER A 94 -9.42 -1.77 8.19
CA SER A 94 -10.30 -2.95 8.33
C SER A 94 -11.44 -2.65 9.29
N VAL A 95 -12.65 -3.09 8.93
CA VAL A 95 -13.86 -2.98 9.72
C VAL A 95 -14.52 -4.35 9.76
N LEU A 96 -14.76 -4.90 10.94
CA LEU A 96 -15.57 -6.10 11.10
C LEU A 96 -17.04 -5.71 10.97
N LEU A 97 -17.86 -6.55 10.31
CA LEU A 97 -19.30 -6.31 10.24
C LEU A 97 -19.96 -6.31 11.63
N ALA A 98 -19.39 -7.06 12.57
CA ALA A 98 -19.84 -7.07 13.98
C ALA A 98 -19.58 -5.74 14.71
N GLU A 99 -18.72 -4.86 14.17
CA GLU A 99 -18.40 -3.55 14.77
C GLU A 99 -19.23 -2.40 14.16
N LEU A 100 -20.21 -2.69 13.31
CA LEU A 100 -21.03 -1.67 12.65
C LEU A 100 -22.02 -0.96 13.57
N ASP A 101 -22.17 -1.39 14.81
CA ASP A 101 -22.86 -0.68 15.87
C ASP A 101 -22.07 0.54 16.39
N GLN A 102 -20.76 0.59 16.13
CA GLN A 102 -19.90 1.69 16.54
C GLN A 102 -20.00 2.88 15.54
N PRO A 103 -20.39 4.09 16.03
CA PRO A 103 -20.54 5.26 15.16
C PRO A 103 -19.28 5.62 14.36
N ALA A 104 -18.10 5.41 14.95
CA ALA A 104 -16.81 5.67 14.29
C ALA A 104 -16.58 4.76 13.06
N LYS A 105 -16.98 3.49 13.13
CA LYS A 105 -16.88 2.53 12.02
C LYS A 105 -17.86 2.86 10.91
N LEU A 106 -19.10 3.23 11.26
CA LEU A 106 -20.07 3.71 10.30
C LEU A 106 -19.61 5.00 9.61
N ALA A 107 -19.07 5.95 10.37
CA ALA A 107 -18.52 7.19 9.82
C ALA A 107 -17.36 6.92 8.85
N LEU A 108 -16.45 6.00 9.20
CA LEU A 108 -15.36 5.59 8.32
C LEU A 108 -15.90 5.03 7.00
N LEU A 109 -16.88 4.12 7.04
CA LEU A 109 -17.47 3.55 5.83
C LEU A 109 -18.20 4.60 4.99
N ARG A 110 -18.95 5.53 5.61
CA ARG A 110 -19.65 6.61 4.89
C ARG A 110 -18.68 7.47 4.07
N ARG A 111 -17.47 7.70 4.56
CA ARG A 111 -16.46 8.50 3.87
C ARG A 111 -16.08 7.92 2.50
N ILE A 112 -16.19 6.61 2.28
CA ILE A 112 -15.95 5.98 0.97
C ILE A 112 -16.84 6.62 -0.11
N TRP A 113 -18.10 6.97 0.25
CA TRP A 113 -19.08 7.59 -0.66
C TRP A 113 -19.03 9.11 -0.63
N LEU A 114 -18.95 9.71 0.55
CA LEU A 114 -19.17 11.14 0.74
C LEU A 114 -17.89 11.96 0.64
N ASP A 115 -16.76 11.37 1.02
CA ASP A 115 -15.46 12.07 1.07
C ASP A 115 -14.30 11.09 0.84
N PRO A 116 -14.17 10.51 -0.38
CA PRO A 116 -13.08 9.60 -0.72
C PRO A 116 -11.69 10.23 -0.52
N GLU A 117 -11.56 11.54 -0.76
CA GLU A 117 -10.30 12.27 -0.62
C GLU A 117 -9.77 12.31 0.82
N SER A 118 -10.65 12.19 1.81
CA SER A 118 -10.25 12.12 3.22
C SER A 118 -9.43 10.88 3.59
N PHE A 119 -9.37 9.87 2.73
CA PHE A 119 -8.50 8.72 2.86
C PHE A 119 -7.10 8.94 2.30
N ARG A 120 -6.83 10.09 1.67
CA ARG A 120 -5.50 10.39 1.11
C ARG A 120 -4.48 10.50 2.24
N PRO A 121 -3.40 9.67 2.22
CA PRO A 121 -2.35 9.77 3.21
C PRO A 121 -1.70 11.16 3.21
N LYS A 122 -1.41 11.69 4.39
CA LYS A 122 -0.81 13.03 4.52
C LYS A 122 0.60 13.11 3.98
N LYS A 123 1.36 11.99 4.07
CA LYS A 123 2.72 11.90 3.55
C LYS A 123 2.71 11.32 2.14
N THR A 124 3.47 11.94 1.25
CA THR A 124 3.71 11.37 -0.07
C THR A 124 4.77 10.27 -0.01
N SER A 125 4.81 9.42 -1.04
CA SER A 125 5.89 8.42 -1.19
C SER A 125 7.27 9.09 -1.25
N ARG A 126 7.34 10.30 -1.83
CA ARG A 126 8.56 11.13 -1.85
C ARG A 126 9.00 11.54 -0.46
N ASP A 127 8.08 12.05 0.37
CA ASP A 127 8.39 12.47 1.75
C ASP A 127 8.96 11.32 2.57
N ILE A 128 8.40 10.11 2.40
CA ILE A 128 8.87 8.90 3.08
C ILE A 128 10.28 8.53 2.60
N THR A 129 10.51 8.57 1.27
CA THR A 129 11.82 8.26 0.68
C THR A 129 12.88 9.27 1.14
N GLU A 130 12.56 10.56 1.15
CA GLU A 130 13.47 11.61 1.63
C GLU A 130 13.77 11.47 3.12
N ALA A 131 12.77 11.13 3.95
CA ALA A 131 12.97 10.89 5.37
C ALA A 131 13.87 9.67 5.61
N ALA A 132 13.66 8.58 4.87
CA ALA A 132 14.50 7.39 4.92
C ALA A 132 15.95 7.71 4.51
N ALA A 133 16.14 8.44 3.40
CA ALA A 133 17.46 8.85 2.94
C ALA A 133 18.21 9.68 3.98
N ARG A 134 17.54 10.65 4.63
CA ARG A 134 18.13 11.42 5.74
C ARG A 134 18.55 10.55 6.92
N SER A 135 17.69 9.56 7.29
CA SER A 135 18.03 8.63 8.37
C SER A 135 19.24 7.76 8.03
N PHE A 136 19.32 7.28 6.79
CA PHE A 136 20.49 6.53 6.30
C PHE A 136 21.76 7.38 6.29
N ALA A 137 21.69 8.65 5.86
CA ALA A 137 22.84 9.55 5.89
C ALA A 137 23.34 9.78 7.33
N THR A 138 22.44 10.00 8.28
CA THR A 138 22.78 10.14 9.69
C THR A 138 23.45 8.88 10.25
N LEU A 139 22.92 7.70 9.90
CA LEU A 139 23.49 6.42 10.29
C LEU A 139 24.90 6.23 9.69
N ALA A 140 25.07 6.55 8.41
CA ALA A 140 26.37 6.49 7.72
C ALA A 140 27.42 7.35 8.39
N GLU A 141 27.07 8.60 8.71
CA GLU A 141 27.97 9.51 9.44
C GLU A 141 28.30 8.98 10.84
N GLY A 142 27.30 8.45 11.57
CA GLY A 142 27.51 7.87 12.89
C GLY A 142 28.45 6.67 12.88
N LEU A 143 28.31 5.78 11.90
CA LEU A 143 29.17 4.62 11.73
C LEU A 143 30.59 5.05 11.32
N ARG A 144 30.70 5.99 10.38
CA ARG A 144 32.01 6.51 9.92
C ARG A 144 32.83 7.16 11.02
N LYS A 145 32.17 7.87 11.97
CA LYS A 145 32.83 8.49 13.13
C LYS A 145 33.36 7.49 14.14
N ARG A 146 32.97 6.22 14.07
CA ARG A 146 33.50 5.15 14.95
C ARG A 146 34.80 4.52 14.44
N GLY A 147 35.17 4.77 13.19
CA GLY A 147 36.41 4.33 12.59
C GLY A 147 37.61 5.21 12.94
N PRO A 148 38.80 4.86 12.44
CA PRO A 148 39.99 5.63 12.63
C PRO A 148 39.88 7.05 12.06
N SER A 149 40.63 8.00 12.62
CA SER A 149 40.71 9.36 12.09
C SER A 149 41.47 9.36 10.76
N LYS A 150 40.97 10.12 9.78
CA LYS A 150 41.64 10.28 8.48
C LYS A 150 43.06 10.83 8.59
N ASP A 151 43.29 11.70 9.55
CA ASP A 151 44.58 12.36 9.75
C ASP A 151 45.61 11.41 10.45
N ALA A 152 45.12 10.50 11.29
CA ALA A 152 45.95 9.53 12.02
C ALA A 152 46.25 8.26 11.21
N ASP A 153 45.26 7.75 10.46
CA ASP A 153 45.36 6.56 9.62
C ASP A 153 44.49 6.73 8.36
N PRO A 154 45.04 7.32 7.28
CA PRO A 154 44.29 7.53 6.05
C PRO A 154 43.81 6.25 5.38
N GLN A 155 44.58 5.18 5.47
CA GLN A 155 44.29 3.88 4.83
C GLN A 155 43.19 3.13 5.60
N GLY A 156 43.31 3.06 6.92
CA GLY A 156 42.29 2.48 7.80
C GLY A 156 40.97 3.25 7.71
N TRP A 157 41.01 4.58 7.59
CA TRP A 157 39.83 5.38 7.37
C TRP A 157 39.11 5.03 6.06
N GLN A 158 39.86 4.87 4.95
CA GLN A 158 39.28 4.49 3.66
C GLN A 158 38.64 3.09 3.71
N THR A 159 39.35 2.12 4.26
CA THR A 159 38.87 0.74 4.44
C THR A 159 37.57 0.73 5.26
N HIS A 160 37.56 1.43 6.40
CA HIS A 160 36.36 1.53 7.24
C HIS A 160 35.19 2.24 6.52
N ALA A 161 35.45 3.28 5.73
CA ALA A 161 34.43 3.95 4.94
C ALA A 161 33.79 3.02 3.89
N ASP A 162 34.63 2.17 3.25
CA ASP A 162 34.16 1.20 2.27
C ASP A 162 33.34 0.07 2.93
N GLU A 163 33.74 -0.40 4.11
CA GLU A 163 32.97 -1.36 4.93
C GLU A 163 31.61 -0.78 5.33
N VAL A 164 31.54 0.46 5.80
CA VAL A 164 30.28 1.14 6.13
C VAL A 164 29.40 1.27 4.91
N ALA A 165 29.95 1.66 3.75
CA ALA A 165 29.18 1.77 2.51
C ALA A 165 28.62 0.40 2.08
N HIS A 166 29.44 -0.65 2.16
CA HIS A 166 29.03 -2.02 1.86
C HIS A 166 27.90 -2.50 2.79
N PHE A 167 28.06 -2.31 4.09
CA PHE A 167 27.04 -2.66 5.09
C PHE A 167 25.71 -1.94 4.83
N LEU A 168 25.74 -0.64 4.59
CA LEU A 168 24.51 0.14 4.31
C LEU A 168 23.85 -0.29 3.01
N THR A 169 24.64 -0.65 2.00
CA THR A 169 24.13 -1.19 0.73
C THR A 169 23.40 -2.50 0.96
N GLN A 170 23.97 -3.42 1.75
CA GLN A 170 23.30 -4.68 2.12
C GLN A 170 22.01 -4.44 2.88
N CYS A 171 21.99 -3.49 3.83
CA CYS A 171 20.77 -3.09 4.53
C CYS A 171 19.68 -2.60 3.56
N LEU A 172 20.02 -1.75 2.60
CA LEU A 172 19.06 -1.28 1.58
C LEU A 172 18.44 -2.45 0.80
N PHE A 173 19.26 -3.40 0.36
CA PHE A 173 18.76 -4.59 -0.35
C PHE A 173 17.85 -5.47 0.53
N CYS A 174 18.07 -5.52 1.84
CA CYS A 174 17.20 -6.25 2.77
C CYS A 174 15.81 -5.59 2.92
N PHE A 175 15.71 -4.28 2.75
CA PHE A 175 14.44 -3.54 2.82
C PHE A 175 13.65 -3.54 1.51
N LEU A 176 14.28 -3.87 0.38
CA LEU A 176 13.55 -4.01 -0.88
C LEU A 176 12.62 -5.23 -0.81
N PRO A 177 11.37 -5.11 -1.32
CA PRO A 177 10.45 -6.23 -1.34
C PRO A 177 11.11 -7.38 -2.11
N LYS A 178 11.18 -8.54 -1.45
CA LYS A 178 11.74 -9.78 -2.03
C LYS A 178 10.91 -10.19 -3.25
N THR A 179 11.24 -9.71 -4.41
CA THR A 179 10.94 -10.45 -5.63
C THR A 179 11.69 -11.77 -5.50
N ARG A 180 11.00 -12.90 -5.66
CA ARG A 180 11.40 -14.28 -5.31
C ARG A 180 12.81 -14.78 -5.81
N ALA A 181 13.65 -13.93 -6.32
CA ALA A 181 14.91 -14.30 -6.98
C ALA A 181 16.22 -13.81 -6.35
N CYS A 182 16.21 -12.96 -5.30
CA CYS A 182 17.45 -12.41 -4.75
C CYS A 182 17.45 -12.35 -3.22
N CYS A 183 17.68 -13.50 -2.59
CA CYS A 183 18.34 -13.57 -1.29
C CYS A 183 19.05 -14.93 -1.18
N PRO A 184 20.32 -15.05 -1.58
CA PRO A 184 21.11 -16.20 -1.14
C PRO A 184 21.25 -16.07 0.39
N ALA A 185 20.85 -17.13 1.10
CA ALA A 185 21.02 -17.27 2.56
C ALA A 185 22.50 -17.19 3.01
N ALA A 186 23.40 -16.84 2.11
CA ALA A 186 24.84 -16.72 2.30
C ALA A 186 25.31 -15.32 2.72
N CYS A 187 24.48 -14.25 2.64
CA CYS A 187 24.92 -12.90 2.96
C CYS A 187 25.09 -12.59 4.47
N LEU A 188 24.63 -13.46 5.37
CA LEU A 188 24.71 -13.22 6.83
C LEU A 188 25.68 -14.17 7.55
N LYS A 189 26.49 -14.96 6.83
CA LYS A 189 27.46 -15.89 7.42
C LYS A 189 28.91 -15.42 7.24
N GLY A 190 29.21 -14.21 7.62
CA GLY A 190 30.56 -13.70 7.49
C GLY A 190 30.85 -12.50 8.40
N TRP A 191 30.45 -12.61 9.68
CA TRP A 191 30.90 -11.75 10.78
C TRP A 191 31.10 -12.60 12.03
#